data_77cd69eccb52a121b8b9db7995ff9659
#
_entry.id   77cd69eccb52a121b8b9db7995ff9659
#
_cell.length_a   1.000
_cell.length_b   1.000
_cell.length_c   1.000
_cell.angle_alpha   90.00
_cell.angle_beta   90.00
_cell.angle_gamma   90.00
#
_symmetry.space_group_name_H-M   'P 1'
#
loop_
_entity.id
_entity.type
_entity.pdbx_description
1 polymer ?
#
loop_
_entity_poly.entity_id
_entity_poly.type
_entity_poly.pdbx_seq_one_letter_code
_entity_poly.pdbx_strand_id
1 'polypeptide(L)'
;MRYLVLFFIIIPFVEISLLVTVSHEIGPLMTISLVLLTAGVGLLFLRKQGLEVLLRARNKINIGDIPAKEMIEAIIIAFSGALLVVPGFATDLLGFFGLVPIFRAYFLSGLASKFFVKNYSQNFPQSNFEHSTNNKPNKNRTTIDAEYWSDD
;
A
#
# COMPACT_ATOMS: atom_id res chain seq x y z
N MET A 1 -17.73 14.44 -9.96
CA MET A 1 -16.80 15.47 -10.47
C MET A 1 -16.88 16.78 -9.69
N ARG A 2 -18.09 17.35 -9.43
CA ARG A 2 -18.22 18.65 -8.73
C ARG A 2 -17.67 18.70 -7.30
N TYR A 3 -17.73 17.61 -6.55
CA TYR A 3 -17.14 17.56 -5.19
C TYR A 3 -15.61 17.61 -5.19
N LEU A 4 -14.97 17.09 -6.23
CA LEU A 4 -13.53 17.11 -6.38
C LEU A 4 -13.00 18.52 -6.69
N VAL A 5 -13.74 19.26 -7.53
CA VAL A 5 -13.45 20.68 -7.82
C VAL A 5 -13.64 21.53 -6.56
N LEU A 6 -14.72 21.29 -5.80
CA LEU A 6 -14.98 21.99 -4.55
C LEU A 6 -13.87 21.73 -3.52
N PHE A 7 -13.43 20.50 -3.39
CA PHE A 7 -12.32 20.10 -2.52
C PHE A 7 -11.02 20.82 -2.92
N PHE A 8 -10.74 20.90 -4.22
CA PHE A 8 -9.55 21.55 -4.74
C PHE A 8 -9.54 23.08 -4.55
N ILE A 9 -10.71 23.71 -4.40
CA ILE A 9 -10.85 25.12 -4.10
C ILE A 9 -10.81 25.38 -2.59
N ILE A 10 -11.43 24.50 -1.79
CA ILE A 10 -11.51 24.71 -0.34
C ILE A 10 -10.15 24.51 0.34
N ILE A 11 -9.36 23.51 -0.10
CA ILE A 11 -8.06 23.22 0.54
C ILE A 11 -7.14 24.46 0.55
N PRO A 12 -6.84 25.13 -0.57
CA PRO A 12 -5.99 26.32 -0.55
C PRO A 12 -6.54 27.43 0.34
N PHE A 13 -7.87 27.56 0.42
CA PHE A 13 -8.50 28.58 1.26
C PHE A 13 -8.29 28.29 2.75
N VAL A 14 -8.42 27.03 3.16
CA VAL A 14 -8.14 26.56 4.52
C VAL A 14 -6.65 26.73 4.84
N GLU A 15 -5.76 26.40 3.91
CA GLU A 15 -4.30 26.56 4.07
C GLU A 15 -3.91 28.01 4.32
N ILE A 16 -4.39 28.93 3.47
CA ILE A 16 -4.10 30.36 3.63
C ILE A 16 -4.64 30.85 4.98
N SER A 17 -5.84 30.47 5.36
CA SER A 17 -6.42 30.84 6.65
C SER A 17 -5.59 30.34 7.83
N LEU A 18 -5.11 29.08 7.78
CA LEU A 18 -4.23 28.53 8.80
C LEU A 18 -2.87 29.23 8.85
N LEU A 19 -2.25 29.47 7.69
CA LEU A 19 -0.99 30.19 7.61
C LEU A 19 -1.08 31.61 8.20
N VAL A 20 -2.16 32.33 7.91
CA VAL A 20 -2.42 33.66 8.48
C VAL A 20 -2.59 33.57 9.99
N THR A 21 -3.40 32.64 10.48
CA THR A 21 -3.64 32.48 11.92
C THR A 21 -2.35 32.16 12.68
N VAL A 22 -1.57 31.20 12.19
CA VAL A 22 -0.29 30.82 12.81
C VAL A 22 0.72 31.97 12.73
N SER A 23 0.75 32.67 11.61
CA SER A 23 1.64 33.85 11.42
C SER A 23 1.32 34.98 12.39
N HIS A 24 0.07 35.15 12.79
CA HIS A 24 -0.30 36.12 13.83
C HIS A 24 0.22 35.76 15.21
N GLU A 25 0.29 34.44 15.53
CA GLU A 25 0.73 33.95 16.85
C GLU A 25 2.26 33.92 17.00
N ILE A 26 2.97 33.39 16.00
CA ILE A 26 4.41 33.12 16.09
C ILE A 26 5.25 34.02 15.19
N GLY A 27 4.61 34.89 14.39
CA GLY A 27 5.25 35.77 13.43
C GLY A 27 5.49 35.09 12.04
N PRO A 28 5.55 35.95 10.98
CA PRO A 28 5.60 35.44 9.59
C PRO A 28 6.92 34.70 9.29
N LEU A 29 8.05 35.16 9.81
CA LEU A 29 9.35 34.51 9.57
C LEU A 29 9.42 33.13 10.19
N MET A 30 8.89 32.97 11.41
CA MET A 30 8.87 31.68 12.11
C MET A 30 7.93 30.69 11.41
N THR A 31 6.77 31.16 10.95
CA THR A 31 5.80 30.38 10.20
C THR A 31 6.41 29.83 8.90
N ILE A 32 7.07 30.69 8.12
CA ILE A 32 7.73 30.27 6.87
C ILE A 32 8.85 29.26 7.17
N SER A 33 9.66 29.50 8.20
CA SER A 33 10.72 28.56 8.59
C SER A 33 10.19 27.20 8.98
N LEU A 34 9.06 27.16 9.69
CA LEU A 34 8.42 25.92 10.12
C LEU A 34 7.83 25.14 8.93
N VAL A 35 7.19 25.83 7.98
CA VAL A 35 6.68 25.21 6.74
C VAL A 35 7.82 24.66 5.89
N LEU A 36 8.93 25.39 5.74
CA LEU A 36 10.09 24.89 5.01
C LEU A 36 10.76 23.70 5.69
N LEU A 37 10.77 23.69 7.01
CA LEU A 37 11.30 22.57 7.79
C LEU A 37 10.43 21.31 7.63
N THR A 38 9.11 21.44 7.74
CA THR A 38 8.19 20.30 7.54
C THR A 38 8.27 19.76 6.13
N ALA A 39 8.30 20.62 5.11
CA ALA A 39 8.48 20.22 3.72
C ALA A 39 9.82 19.51 3.48
N GLY A 40 10.90 20.01 4.07
CA GLY A 40 12.23 19.40 3.97
C GLY A 40 12.28 18.00 4.61
N VAL A 41 11.76 17.88 5.81
CA VAL A 41 11.66 16.58 6.51
C VAL A 41 10.78 15.63 5.73
N GLY A 42 9.61 16.06 5.25
CA GLY A 42 8.71 15.26 4.44
C GLY A 42 9.36 14.75 3.16
N LEU A 43 10.12 15.60 2.46
CA LEU A 43 10.85 15.23 1.24
C LEU A 43 11.92 14.15 1.51
N LEU A 44 12.61 14.21 2.64
CA LEU A 44 13.58 13.19 3.05
C LEU A 44 12.89 11.84 3.30
N PHE A 45 11.76 11.84 4.02
CA PHE A 45 10.95 10.65 4.24
C PHE A 45 10.41 10.09 2.92
N LEU A 46 9.91 10.95 2.04
CA LEU A 46 9.42 10.56 0.72
C LEU A 46 10.48 9.83 -0.09
N ARG A 47 11.70 10.38 -0.18
CA ARG A 47 12.81 9.75 -0.90
C ARG A 47 13.17 8.39 -0.31
N LYS A 48 13.33 8.31 1.00
CA LYS A 48 13.70 7.07 1.68
C LYS A 48 12.65 5.97 1.47
N GLN A 49 11.39 6.29 1.71
CA GLN A 49 10.30 5.32 1.62
C GLN A 49 9.95 4.96 0.17
N GLY A 50 9.99 5.93 -0.74
CA GLY A 50 9.77 5.67 -2.15
C GLY A 50 10.80 4.71 -2.72
N LEU A 51 12.09 4.91 -2.38
CA LEU A 51 13.15 4.00 -2.80
C LEU A 51 12.97 2.59 -2.20
N GLU A 52 12.63 2.49 -0.92
CA GLU A 52 12.41 1.21 -0.25
C GLU A 52 11.27 0.41 -0.88
N VAL A 53 10.14 1.05 -1.19
CA VAL A 53 9.00 0.39 -1.86
C VAL A 53 9.37 -0.04 -3.27
N LEU A 54 10.13 0.78 -4.00
CA LEU A 54 10.59 0.46 -5.35
C LEU A 54 11.52 -0.76 -5.36
N LEU A 55 12.46 -0.84 -4.41
CA LEU A 55 13.36 -2.00 -4.27
C LEU A 55 12.59 -3.27 -3.89
N ARG A 56 11.60 -3.18 -2.99
CA ARG A 56 10.74 -4.32 -2.66
C ARG A 56 9.94 -4.80 -3.86
N ALA A 57 9.37 -3.88 -4.63
CA ALA A 57 8.64 -4.21 -5.86
C ALA A 57 9.54 -4.91 -6.88
N ARG A 58 10.75 -4.38 -7.10
CA ARG A 58 11.75 -4.99 -8.01
C ARG A 58 12.14 -6.39 -7.58
N ASN A 59 12.38 -6.62 -6.28
CA ASN A 59 12.74 -7.94 -5.77
C ASN A 59 11.61 -8.95 -6.01
N LYS A 60 10.36 -8.58 -5.82
CA LYS A 60 9.20 -9.43 -6.12
C LYS A 60 9.10 -9.80 -7.60
N ILE A 61 9.29 -8.83 -8.49
CA ILE A 61 9.31 -9.08 -9.94
C ILE A 61 10.41 -10.06 -10.31
N ASN A 62 11.62 -9.94 -9.71
CA ASN A 62 12.73 -10.82 -10.00
C ASN A 62 12.49 -12.29 -9.61
N ILE A 63 11.62 -12.54 -8.62
CA ILE A 63 11.20 -13.90 -8.23
C ILE A 63 9.92 -14.37 -8.92
N GLY A 64 9.42 -13.58 -9.90
CA GLY A 64 8.20 -13.91 -10.64
C GLY A 64 6.89 -13.62 -9.91
N ASP A 65 6.93 -12.89 -8.79
CA ASP A 65 5.74 -12.50 -8.03
C ASP A 65 5.19 -11.13 -8.47
N ILE A 66 3.89 -10.93 -8.32
CA ILE A 66 3.22 -9.67 -8.69
C ILE A 66 3.27 -8.71 -7.49
N PRO A 67 3.95 -7.55 -7.60
CA PRO A 67 4.13 -6.60 -6.49
C PRO A 67 2.88 -5.71 -6.27
N ALA A 68 1.68 -6.29 -6.23
CA ALA A 68 0.44 -5.53 -6.18
C ALA A 68 0.33 -4.64 -4.93
N LYS A 69 0.81 -5.11 -3.78
CA LYS A 69 0.85 -4.33 -2.54
C LYS A 69 1.81 -3.15 -2.65
N GLU A 70 2.98 -3.37 -3.20
CA GLU A 70 4.02 -2.35 -3.40
C GLU A 70 3.57 -1.28 -4.39
N MET A 71 2.80 -1.66 -5.42
CA MET A 71 2.20 -0.69 -6.36
C MET A 71 1.21 0.25 -5.67
N ILE A 72 0.34 -0.26 -4.80
CA ILE A 72 -0.60 0.57 -4.04
C ILE A 72 0.17 1.45 -3.04
N GLU A 73 1.18 0.91 -2.35
CA GLU A 73 2.04 1.69 -1.47
C GLU A 73 2.73 2.83 -2.22
N ALA A 74 3.24 2.59 -3.42
CA ALA A 74 3.88 3.59 -4.26
C ALA A 74 2.92 4.73 -4.65
N ILE A 75 1.67 4.41 -4.98
CA ILE A 75 0.64 5.41 -5.29
C ILE A 75 0.37 6.30 -4.08
N ILE A 76 0.22 5.71 -2.88
CA ILE A 76 -0.02 6.46 -1.65
C ILE A 76 1.17 7.39 -1.35
N ILE A 77 2.40 6.89 -1.49
CA ILE A 77 3.62 7.67 -1.28
C ILE A 77 3.71 8.83 -2.29
N ALA A 78 3.41 8.56 -3.57
CA ALA A 78 3.44 9.58 -4.62
C ALA A 78 2.40 10.69 -4.34
N PHE A 79 1.18 10.30 -3.94
CA PHE A 79 0.13 11.24 -3.57
C PHE A 79 0.50 12.07 -2.33
N SER A 80 1.07 11.42 -1.31
CA SER A 80 1.58 12.09 -0.11
C SER A 80 2.69 13.08 -0.43
N GLY A 81 3.59 12.70 -1.35
CA GLY A 81 4.65 13.58 -1.83
C GLY A 81 4.11 14.77 -2.61
N ALA A 82 3.08 14.57 -3.44
CA ALA A 82 2.42 15.66 -4.16
C ALA A 82 1.78 16.68 -3.18
N LEU A 83 1.17 16.19 -2.09
CA LEU A 83 0.62 17.07 -1.04
C LEU A 83 1.72 17.89 -0.34
N LEU A 84 2.86 17.28 -0.04
CA LEU A 84 4.00 17.98 0.59
C LEU A 84 4.69 19.01 -0.32
N VAL A 85 4.56 18.91 -1.64
CA VAL A 85 5.11 19.91 -2.59
C VAL A 85 4.31 21.20 -2.55
N VAL A 86 3.03 21.13 -2.20
CA VAL A 86 2.19 22.31 -1.99
C VAL A 86 2.37 22.76 -0.54
N PRO A 87 3.16 23.83 -0.28
CA PRO A 87 3.49 24.21 1.09
C PRO A 87 2.23 24.69 1.83
N GLY A 88 1.85 23.97 2.88
CA GLY A 88 0.72 24.32 3.72
C GLY A 88 0.71 23.50 5.02
N PHE A 89 -0.04 23.94 6.01
CA PHE A 89 -0.09 23.30 7.32
C PHE A 89 -0.92 22.01 7.30
N ALA A 90 -2.14 22.07 6.75
CA ALA A 90 -3.02 20.90 6.71
C ALA A 90 -2.57 19.90 5.63
N THR A 91 -2.12 20.37 4.46
CA THR A 91 -1.57 19.51 3.41
C THR A 91 -0.28 18.81 3.85
N ASP A 92 0.60 19.47 4.60
CA ASP A 92 1.82 18.87 5.15
C ASP A 92 1.47 17.77 6.17
N LEU A 93 0.51 18.00 7.06
CA LEU A 93 0.01 16.99 7.99
C LEU A 93 -0.57 15.77 7.24
N LEU A 94 -1.42 16.00 6.25
CA LEU A 94 -2.03 14.92 5.45
C LEU A 94 -0.96 14.14 4.66
N GLY A 95 -0.02 14.84 4.05
CA GLY A 95 1.11 14.23 3.36
C GLY A 95 1.98 13.39 4.30
N PHE A 96 2.26 13.91 5.49
CA PHE A 96 3.03 13.21 6.50
C PHE A 96 2.32 11.94 7.00
N PHE A 97 1.01 11.98 7.23
CA PHE A 97 0.23 10.78 7.59
C PHE A 97 0.31 9.70 6.52
N GLY A 98 0.27 10.05 5.25
CA GLY A 98 0.42 9.09 4.15
C GLY A 98 1.83 8.50 4.03
N LEU A 99 2.86 9.21 4.52
CA LEU A 99 4.23 8.70 4.56
C LEU A 99 4.46 7.74 5.74
N VAL A 100 3.74 7.87 6.85
CA VAL A 100 3.95 6.99 8.01
C VAL A 100 3.47 5.57 7.71
N PRO A 101 4.33 4.51 7.83
CA PRO A 101 3.99 3.14 7.43
C PRO A 101 2.78 2.55 8.14
N ILE A 102 2.53 2.96 9.39
CA ILE A 102 1.41 2.48 10.22
C ILE A 102 0.07 2.90 9.59
N PHE A 103 -0.05 4.15 9.16
CA PHE A 103 -1.27 4.64 8.49
C PHE A 103 -1.47 3.98 7.14
N ARG A 104 -0.38 3.75 6.38
CA ARG A 104 -0.45 3.00 5.13
C ARG A 104 -0.95 1.57 5.32
N ALA A 105 -0.48 0.87 6.34
CA ALA A 105 -0.94 -0.48 6.64
C ALA A 105 -2.44 -0.52 6.91
N TYR A 106 -2.96 0.49 7.60
CA TYR A 106 -4.39 0.63 7.87
C TYR A 106 -5.20 0.91 6.58
N PHE A 107 -4.72 1.82 5.72
CA PHE A 107 -5.34 2.09 4.42
C PHE A 107 -5.28 0.88 3.49
N LEU A 108 -4.15 0.18 3.45
CA LEU A 108 -3.98 -1.03 2.65
C LEU A 108 -4.92 -2.16 3.09
N SER A 109 -5.12 -2.36 4.41
CA SER A 109 -6.04 -3.38 4.90
C SER A 109 -7.49 -3.10 4.49
N GLY A 110 -7.89 -1.83 4.48
CA GLY A 110 -9.22 -1.40 4.03
C GLY A 110 -9.42 -1.50 2.51
N LEU A 111 -8.39 -1.22 1.70
CA LEU A 111 -8.44 -1.36 0.24
C LEU A 111 -8.24 -2.81 -0.21
N ALA A 112 -7.33 -3.53 0.42
CA ALA A 112 -7.05 -4.93 0.08
C ALA A 112 -8.30 -5.80 0.21
N SER A 113 -9.12 -5.60 1.24
CA SER A 113 -10.38 -6.32 1.40
C SER A 113 -11.37 -6.06 0.26
N LYS A 114 -11.35 -4.89 -0.37
CA LYS A 114 -12.25 -4.55 -1.48
C LYS A 114 -11.71 -4.97 -2.87
N PHE A 115 -10.40 -4.95 -3.06
CA PHE A 115 -9.78 -5.22 -4.36
C PHE A 115 -9.22 -6.64 -4.51
N PHE A 116 -8.67 -7.22 -3.45
CA PHE A 116 -8.06 -8.56 -3.51
C PHE A 116 -9.05 -9.70 -3.36
N VAL A 117 -10.10 -9.55 -2.54
CA VAL A 117 -11.09 -10.63 -2.34
C VAL A 117 -11.86 -10.95 -3.62
N LYS A 118 -12.01 -9.99 -4.52
CA LYS A 118 -12.77 -10.20 -5.77
C LYS A 118 -11.98 -10.91 -6.87
N ASN A 119 -10.65 -10.86 -6.85
CA ASN A 119 -9.82 -11.47 -7.90
C ASN A 119 -9.08 -12.74 -7.49
N TYR A 120 -8.94 -13.00 -6.18
CA TYR A 120 -8.23 -14.19 -5.70
C TYR A 120 -9.11 -15.43 -5.62
N SER A 121 -10.46 -15.27 -5.66
CA SER A 121 -11.42 -16.38 -5.58
C SER A 121 -11.65 -17.11 -6.90
N GLN A 122 -11.06 -16.65 -8.02
CA GLN A 122 -11.36 -17.25 -9.34
C GLN A 122 -10.22 -18.04 -9.98
N ASN A 123 -8.99 -18.04 -9.44
CA ASN A 123 -7.85 -18.69 -10.11
C ASN A 123 -6.93 -19.51 -9.20
N PHE A 124 -7.42 -20.06 -8.10
CA PHE A 124 -6.75 -21.20 -7.52
C PHE A 124 -7.39 -22.48 -8.09
N PRO A 125 -6.68 -23.30 -8.86
CA PRO A 125 -7.04 -24.70 -9.00
C PRO A 125 -6.99 -25.26 -7.58
N GLN A 126 -8.16 -25.55 -7.05
CA GLN A 126 -8.36 -26.24 -5.79
C GLN A 126 -7.74 -27.62 -5.96
N SER A 127 -6.45 -27.73 -5.62
CA SER A 127 -5.87 -29.05 -5.37
C SER A 127 -6.55 -29.55 -4.11
N ASN A 128 -7.58 -30.33 -4.32
CA ASN A 128 -8.27 -31.11 -3.31
C ASN A 128 -7.26 -32.08 -2.68
N PHE A 129 -6.53 -31.61 -1.68
CA PHE A 129 -6.06 -32.52 -0.64
C PHE A 129 -7.22 -32.72 0.33
N GLU A 130 -8.24 -33.42 -0.14
CA GLU A 130 -9.17 -34.10 0.75
C GLU A 130 -8.38 -35.17 1.51
N HIS A 131 -8.03 -34.81 2.71
CA HIS A 131 -7.70 -35.79 3.74
C HIS A 131 -9.00 -36.46 4.13
N SER A 132 -9.47 -37.38 3.26
CA SER A 132 -10.62 -38.25 3.52
C SER A 132 -10.17 -39.37 4.42
N THR A 133 -10.18 -39.12 5.73
CA THR A 133 -10.31 -40.17 6.73
C THR A 133 -11.77 -40.62 6.73
N ASN A 134 -12.17 -41.37 5.73
CA ASN A 134 -13.38 -42.17 5.84
C ASN A 134 -13.10 -43.60 5.30
N ASN A 135 -12.72 -44.42 6.24
CA ASN A 135 -12.43 -45.84 6.10
C ASN A 135 -13.73 -46.59 5.80
N LYS A 136 -14.07 -46.75 4.50
CA LYS A 136 -15.02 -47.78 4.05
C LYS A 136 -14.30 -48.67 3.06
N PRO A 137 -14.23 -49.99 3.28
CA PRO A 137 -13.55 -50.91 2.37
C PRO A 137 -14.34 -51.02 1.07
N ASN A 138 -13.85 -50.42 0.01
CA ASN A 138 -14.38 -50.59 -1.33
C ASN A 138 -13.76 -51.86 -1.94
N LYS A 139 -14.59 -52.86 -2.17
CA LYS A 139 -14.31 -54.25 -2.54
C LYS A 139 -13.94 -54.43 -4.02
N ASN A 140 -13.58 -53.42 -4.77
CA ASN A 140 -13.21 -53.51 -6.18
C ASN A 140 -11.96 -52.67 -6.48
N ARG A 141 -10.84 -52.96 -5.82
CA ARG A 141 -9.52 -52.56 -6.30
C ARG A 141 -8.82 -53.76 -6.89
N THR A 142 -8.73 -53.80 -8.19
CA THR A 142 -7.81 -54.68 -8.91
C THR A 142 -6.40 -54.17 -8.62
N THR A 143 -5.71 -54.82 -7.73
CA THR A 143 -4.27 -54.59 -7.48
C THR A 143 -3.53 -55.27 -8.63
N ILE A 144 -2.79 -54.49 -9.42
CA ILE A 144 -1.84 -55.00 -10.40
C ILE A 144 -0.52 -55.13 -9.64
N ASP A 145 -0.14 -56.36 -9.33
CA ASP A 145 1.19 -56.66 -8.79
C ASP A 145 2.21 -56.51 -9.93
N ALA A 146 3.08 -55.52 -9.86
CA ALA A 146 4.21 -55.37 -10.76
C ALA A 146 5.37 -56.21 -10.22
N GLU A 147 5.65 -57.32 -10.90
CA GLU A 147 6.82 -58.15 -10.63
C GLU A 147 8.07 -57.43 -11.14
N TYR A 148 8.98 -57.11 -10.23
CA TYR A 148 10.27 -56.50 -10.55
C TYR A 148 11.32 -57.59 -10.71
N TRP A 149 11.83 -57.76 -11.92
CA TRP A 149 12.99 -58.62 -12.20
C TRP A 149 14.26 -57.80 -12.00
N SER A 150 15.13 -58.20 -11.07
CA SER A 150 16.52 -57.76 -10.97
C SER A 150 17.36 -58.81 -11.64
N ASP A 151 17.96 -58.48 -12.76
CA ASP A 151 19.07 -59.21 -13.36
C ASP A 151 20.37 -58.88 -12.63
N ASP A 152 21.02 -59.90 -12.06
CA ASP A 152 22.39 -59.85 -11.55
C ASP A 152 23.41 -59.80 -12.67
#